data_ba98c0fce7648dca3dea69fc9b2d9a6d
#
_entry.id   ba98c0fce7648dca3dea69fc9b2d9a6d
#
_cell.length_a   1.000
_cell.length_b   1.000
_cell.length_c   1.000
_cell.angle_alpha   90.00
_cell.angle_beta   90.00
_cell.angle_gamma   90.00
#
_symmetry.space_group_name_H-M   'P 1'
#
loop_
_entity.id
_entity.type
_entity.pdbx_description
1 polymer ?
#
loop_
_entity_poly.entity_id
_entity_poly.type
_entity_poly.pdbx_seq_one_letter_code
_entity_poly.pdbx_strand_id
1 'polypeptide(L)'
;MKLTFNEIYYHLKKLFSIRRISCNPKKILVEKPLYYREGENLSGHIVLVENEKFEKIALKSPALKDCVFICFGEVDTIFCRTDRDLIILDKEVEREEVFNRLQEIFFYFEKFEKSVIDVFMENLDFTHLMSCCEKIFETPVALTDEKFVYVAAVDRDGYFVPFKNSQNALDLKFVSEFICDFSYENTIKLKGVYSYSLEQGTYLCKNIFFEGTYVGKLTALSSSFPLKNDYHKDLLELLADYVEKMYARYGSFNQSDVSMDELHRVMKQCLDGKSCPEKKWDVAFENVGWKKG
;
A
#
# COMPACT_ATOMS: atom_id res chain seq x y z
N MET A 1 -11.57 0.56 8.07
CA MET A 1 -10.18 0.91 7.65
C MET A 1 -9.49 1.77 8.70
N LYS A 2 -8.18 1.59 8.90
CA LYS A 2 -7.32 2.46 9.70
C LYS A 2 -6.31 3.13 8.79
N LEU A 3 -6.00 4.40 9.05
CA LEU A 3 -5.08 5.19 8.25
C LEU A 3 -3.82 5.56 9.05
N THR A 4 -2.72 5.81 8.34
CA THR A 4 -1.48 6.32 8.92
C THR A 4 -1.52 7.85 9.01
N PHE A 5 -0.63 8.42 9.82
CA PHE A 5 -0.40 9.85 9.85
C PHE A 5 -0.06 10.43 8.46
N ASN A 6 0.78 9.72 7.69
CA ASN A 6 1.22 10.20 6.38
C ASN A 6 0.08 10.28 5.37
N GLU A 7 -0.85 9.31 5.39
CA GLU A 7 -2.04 9.31 4.53
C GLU A 7 -2.95 10.50 4.86
N ILE A 8 -3.20 10.74 6.14
CA ILE A 8 -4.00 11.87 6.62
C ILE A 8 -3.34 13.19 6.25
N TYR A 9 -2.05 13.35 6.58
CA TYR A 9 -1.28 14.55 6.30
C TYR A 9 -1.25 14.89 4.81
N TYR A 10 -1.01 13.88 3.96
CA TYR A 10 -0.95 14.07 2.52
C TYR A 10 -2.23 14.68 1.95
N HIS A 11 -3.38 14.14 2.34
CA HIS A 11 -4.66 14.63 1.87
C HIS A 11 -5.03 15.99 2.46
N LEU A 12 -4.79 16.22 3.76
CA LEU A 12 -5.05 17.52 4.38
C LEU A 12 -4.18 18.63 3.81
N LYS A 13 -2.91 18.36 3.52
CA LYS A 13 -1.98 19.32 2.93
C LYS A 13 -2.42 19.83 1.56
N LYS A 14 -3.17 19.04 0.80
CA LYS A 14 -3.73 19.47 -0.50
C LYS A 14 -4.87 20.49 -0.34
N LEU A 15 -5.53 20.49 0.80
CA LEU A 15 -6.76 21.26 1.05
C LEU A 15 -6.53 22.45 1.97
N PHE A 16 -5.61 22.32 2.92
CA PHE A 16 -5.41 23.31 3.98
C PHE A 16 -3.95 23.74 4.08
N SER A 17 -3.76 25.00 4.47
CA SER A 17 -2.45 25.50 4.90
C SER A 17 -2.07 24.89 6.23
N ILE A 18 -0.98 24.13 6.27
CA ILE A 18 -0.46 23.48 7.47
C ILE A 18 0.73 24.27 7.97
N ARG A 19 0.61 24.85 9.17
CA ARG A 19 1.68 25.66 9.78
C ARG A 19 2.83 24.81 10.28
N ARG A 20 2.52 23.67 10.88
CA ARG A 20 3.53 22.81 11.50
C ARG A 20 3.06 21.34 11.58
N ILE A 21 4.04 20.45 11.49
CA ILE A 21 3.84 19.03 11.76
C ILE A 21 4.88 18.51 12.73
N SER A 22 4.48 17.55 13.56
CA SER A 22 5.35 16.64 14.31
C SER A 22 4.90 15.22 14.02
N CYS A 23 5.83 14.34 13.68
CA CYS A 23 5.54 12.96 13.33
C CYS A 23 6.26 12.02 14.27
N ASN A 24 5.52 11.05 14.80
CA ASN A 24 6.08 9.96 15.59
C ASN A 24 6.85 9.02 14.67
N PRO A 25 8.08 8.60 15.00
CA PRO A 25 8.83 7.63 14.21
C PRO A 25 8.16 6.24 14.17
N LYS A 26 7.24 5.96 15.10
CA LYS A 26 6.42 4.74 15.09
C LYS A 26 5.19 4.98 14.24
N LYS A 27 5.00 4.15 13.22
CA LYS A 27 3.79 4.14 12.40
C LYS A 27 2.58 3.79 13.26
N ILE A 28 1.67 4.75 13.44
CA ILE A 28 0.43 4.57 14.17
C ILE A 28 -0.72 4.46 13.17
N LEU A 29 -1.60 3.50 13.39
CA LEU A 29 -2.83 3.34 12.62
C LEU A 29 -4.00 3.91 13.42
N VAL A 30 -4.70 4.89 12.87
CA VAL A 30 -5.83 5.56 13.53
C VAL A 30 -7.15 5.33 12.82
N GLU A 31 -8.21 5.39 13.59
CA GLU A 31 -9.59 5.31 13.17
C GLU A 31 -10.18 6.72 12.93
N LYS A 32 -11.47 6.76 12.65
CA LYS A 32 -12.23 7.97 12.29
C LYS A 32 -12.01 9.14 13.26
N PRO A 33 -12.19 10.40 12.78
CA PRO A 33 -11.96 11.59 13.58
C PRO A 33 -13.00 11.75 14.69
N LEU A 34 -12.55 12.31 15.81
CA LEU A 34 -13.36 12.68 16.97
C LEU A 34 -13.06 14.14 17.35
N TYR A 35 -14.06 14.83 17.87
CA TYR A 35 -13.82 16.04 18.65
C TYR A 35 -13.39 15.68 20.06
N TYR A 36 -12.36 16.38 20.57
CA TYR A 36 -11.92 16.16 21.94
C TYR A 36 -13.04 16.41 22.94
N ARG A 37 -13.29 15.42 23.81
CA ARG A 37 -14.12 15.53 25.00
C ARG A 37 -13.36 14.96 26.20
N GLU A 38 -13.46 15.65 27.33
CA GLU A 38 -12.81 15.22 28.56
C GLU A 38 -13.42 13.91 29.06
N GLY A 39 -12.56 12.93 29.39
CA GLY A 39 -12.97 11.60 29.88
C GLY A 39 -13.25 10.56 28.80
N GLU A 40 -13.19 10.87 27.51
CA GLU A 40 -13.31 9.90 26.44
C GLU A 40 -11.97 9.16 26.19
N ASN A 41 -12.08 7.89 25.75
CA ASN A 41 -10.91 7.15 25.27
C ASN A 41 -10.57 7.62 23.85
N LEU A 42 -9.44 8.26 23.69
CA LEU A 42 -8.98 8.85 22.43
C LEU A 42 -7.97 7.96 21.69
N SER A 43 -7.50 6.86 22.33
CA SER A 43 -6.49 5.98 21.74
C SER A 43 -6.93 5.41 20.40
N GLY A 44 -6.05 5.50 19.40
CA GLY A 44 -6.31 5.00 18.04
C GLY A 44 -7.20 5.91 17.19
N HIS A 45 -7.44 7.16 17.59
CA HIS A 45 -8.28 8.09 16.84
C HIS A 45 -7.52 9.34 16.37
N ILE A 46 -8.12 10.03 15.37
CA ILE A 46 -7.74 11.40 15.06
C ILE A 46 -8.55 12.31 15.97
N VAL A 47 -7.87 13.19 16.67
CA VAL A 47 -8.48 14.08 17.68
C VAL A 47 -8.38 15.52 17.23
N LEU A 48 -9.54 16.14 16.94
CA LEU A 48 -9.61 17.56 16.65
C LEU A 48 -9.73 18.32 17.99
N VAL A 49 -8.81 19.24 18.23
CA VAL A 49 -8.69 19.91 19.53
C VAL A 49 -8.20 21.35 19.37
N GLU A 50 -8.65 22.25 20.23
CA GLU A 50 -8.11 23.60 20.36
C GLU A 50 -6.71 23.55 21.00
N ASN A 51 -5.81 24.43 20.56
CA ASN A 51 -4.44 24.49 21.08
C ASN A 51 -4.35 24.55 22.61
N GLU A 52 -5.14 25.42 23.25
CA GLU A 52 -5.15 25.57 24.71
C GLU A 52 -5.55 24.28 25.45
N LYS A 53 -6.48 23.52 24.86
CA LYS A 53 -6.90 22.22 25.40
C LYS A 53 -5.84 21.17 25.16
N PHE A 54 -5.24 21.16 23.94
CA PHE A 54 -4.16 20.24 23.58
C PHE A 54 -2.98 20.36 24.54
N GLU A 55 -2.53 21.59 24.85
CA GLU A 55 -1.42 21.83 25.78
C GLU A 55 -1.69 21.24 27.16
N LYS A 56 -2.93 21.43 27.69
CA LYS A 56 -3.33 20.83 28.97
C LYS A 56 -3.35 19.30 28.94
N ILE A 57 -3.77 18.71 27.83
CA ILE A 57 -3.79 17.26 27.62
C ILE A 57 -2.37 16.73 27.54
N ALA A 58 -1.52 17.40 26.75
CA ALA A 58 -0.14 17.01 26.50
C ALA A 58 0.69 16.95 27.80
N LEU A 59 0.39 17.82 28.76
CA LEU A 59 1.03 17.82 30.09
C LEU A 59 0.54 16.70 31.00
N LYS A 60 -0.74 16.31 30.90
CA LYS A 60 -1.40 15.43 31.87
C LYS A 60 -1.32 13.94 31.54
N SER A 61 -1.16 13.55 30.27
CA SER A 61 -1.34 12.16 29.91
C SER A 61 -0.27 11.59 28.97
N PRO A 62 0.57 10.65 29.46
CA PRO A 62 1.43 9.83 28.59
C PRO A 62 0.64 8.84 27.70
N ALA A 63 -0.63 8.57 28.03
CA ALA A 63 -1.45 7.54 27.39
C ALA A 63 -1.96 7.91 25.97
N LEU A 64 -1.72 9.16 25.53
CA LEU A 64 -2.20 9.65 24.24
C LEU A 64 -1.16 9.51 23.12
N LYS A 65 -0.27 8.53 23.21
CA LYS A 65 0.78 8.30 22.20
C LYS A 65 0.26 7.69 20.91
N ASP A 66 -0.92 7.07 20.96
CA ASP A 66 -1.51 6.34 19.82
C ASP A 66 -2.63 7.15 19.13
N CYS A 67 -2.54 8.48 19.17
CA CYS A 67 -3.49 9.38 18.54
C CYS A 67 -2.79 10.29 17.53
N VAL A 68 -3.51 10.71 16.51
CA VAL A 68 -3.15 11.85 15.67
C VAL A 68 -3.92 13.07 16.15
N PHE A 69 -3.22 14.14 16.51
CA PHE A 69 -3.85 15.39 16.91
C PHE A 69 -3.89 16.39 15.76
N ILE A 70 -5.03 17.04 15.60
CA ILE A 70 -5.19 18.18 14.70
C ILE A 70 -5.59 19.38 15.55
N CYS A 71 -4.65 20.32 15.68
CA CYS A 71 -4.79 21.53 16.47
C CYS A 71 -5.07 22.76 15.58
N PHE A 72 -5.84 23.71 16.12
CA PHE A 72 -6.21 24.92 15.43
C PHE A 72 -5.59 26.14 16.15
N GLY A 73 -4.75 26.89 15.42
CA GLY A 73 -4.06 28.07 15.93
C GLY A 73 -2.60 27.79 16.33
N GLU A 74 -2.05 28.61 17.19
CA GLU A 74 -0.66 28.51 17.64
C GLU A 74 -0.52 27.52 18.80
N VAL A 75 0.43 26.61 18.69
CA VAL A 75 0.82 25.67 19.75
C VAL A 75 2.26 25.96 20.13
N ASP A 76 2.55 26.03 21.43
CA ASP A 76 3.90 26.27 21.91
C ASP A 76 4.85 25.17 21.38
N THR A 77 6.03 25.62 20.96
CA THR A 77 7.07 24.76 20.35
C THR A 77 7.50 23.61 21.27
N ILE A 78 7.36 23.74 22.57
CA ILE A 78 7.70 22.70 23.55
C ILE A 78 6.81 21.47 23.37
N PHE A 79 5.54 21.64 23.00
CA PHE A 79 4.60 20.54 22.76
C PHE A 79 4.81 19.86 21.40
N CYS A 80 5.44 20.56 20.46
CA CYS A 80 5.76 20.02 19.15
C CYS A 80 6.99 19.08 19.12
N ARG A 81 7.71 18.95 20.23
CA ARG A 81 8.86 18.04 20.39
C ARG A 81 8.46 16.68 20.97
N THR A 82 7.18 16.43 21.11
CA THR A 82 6.68 15.19 21.70
C THR A 82 6.70 14.06 20.65
N ASP A 83 6.83 12.81 21.11
CA ASP A 83 6.71 11.58 20.29
C ASP A 83 5.26 11.34 19.85
N ARG A 84 4.59 12.37 19.33
CA ARG A 84 3.17 12.35 18.96
C ARG A 84 2.99 12.85 17.55
N ASP A 85 2.02 12.29 16.87
CA ASP A 85 1.57 12.76 15.57
C ASP A 85 0.68 14.00 15.74
N LEU A 86 1.14 15.12 15.22
CA LEU A 86 0.51 16.44 15.39
C LEU A 86 0.51 17.22 14.09
N ILE A 87 -0.67 17.69 13.68
CA ILE A 87 -0.88 18.63 12.58
C ILE A 87 -1.42 19.93 13.17
N ILE A 88 -0.82 21.07 12.83
CA ILE A 88 -1.27 22.39 13.27
C ILE A 88 -1.78 23.15 12.05
N LEU A 89 -3.06 23.49 12.07
CA LEU A 89 -3.76 24.28 11.08
C LEU A 89 -3.88 25.73 11.53
N ASP A 90 -4.15 26.62 10.58
CA ASP A 90 -4.44 28.02 10.86
C ASP A 90 -5.73 28.15 11.70
N LYS A 91 -5.78 29.18 12.54
CA LYS A 91 -6.93 29.43 13.43
C LYS A 91 -8.21 29.72 12.65
N GLU A 92 -8.06 30.29 11.47
CA GLU A 92 -9.17 30.68 10.57
C GLU A 92 -9.80 29.48 9.86
N VAL A 93 -9.15 28.30 9.91
CA VAL A 93 -9.68 27.07 9.30
C VAL A 93 -10.87 26.57 10.11
N GLU A 94 -12.00 26.37 9.45
CA GLU A 94 -13.22 25.89 10.09
C GLU A 94 -13.08 24.41 10.48
N ARG A 95 -13.35 24.10 11.76
CA ARG A 95 -13.19 22.74 12.31
C ARG A 95 -14.14 21.74 11.69
N GLU A 96 -15.36 22.16 11.41
CA GLU A 96 -16.36 21.31 10.76
C GLU A 96 -15.93 20.93 9.34
N GLU A 97 -15.32 21.87 8.62
CA GLU A 97 -14.77 21.58 7.31
C GLU A 97 -13.65 20.52 7.39
N VAL A 98 -12.70 20.69 8.31
CA VAL A 98 -11.62 19.69 8.53
C VAL A 98 -12.19 18.34 8.91
N PHE A 99 -13.18 18.30 9.80
CA PHE A 99 -13.84 17.07 10.21
C PHE A 99 -14.50 16.35 9.03
N ASN A 100 -15.26 17.09 8.21
CA ASN A 100 -15.93 16.56 7.03
C ASN A 100 -14.90 16.01 6.00
N ARG A 101 -13.81 16.75 5.76
CA ARG A 101 -12.74 16.29 4.86
C ARG A 101 -12.05 15.02 5.37
N LEU A 102 -11.83 14.92 6.66
CA LEU A 102 -11.30 13.67 7.25
C LEU A 102 -12.26 12.50 7.03
N GLN A 103 -13.56 12.70 7.23
CA GLN A 103 -14.56 11.66 6.95
C GLN A 103 -14.54 11.25 5.46
N GLU A 104 -14.42 12.22 4.54
CA GLU A 104 -14.28 11.94 3.10
C GLU A 104 -13.03 11.12 2.79
N ILE A 105 -11.88 11.43 3.42
CA ILE A 105 -10.65 10.66 3.30
C ILE A 105 -10.87 9.21 3.75
N PHE A 106 -11.46 9.00 4.93
CA PHE A 106 -11.76 7.64 5.40
C PHE A 106 -12.70 6.90 4.46
N PHE A 107 -13.76 7.55 4.00
CA PHE A 107 -14.71 6.95 3.04
C PHE A 107 -14.03 6.55 1.72
N TYR A 108 -13.08 7.38 1.26
CA TYR A 108 -12.29 7.10 0.06
C TYR A 108 -11.46 5.83 0.21
N PHE A 109 -10.76 5.68 1.32
CA PHE A 109 -9.96 4.49 1.61
C PHE A 109 -10.83 3.25 1.93
N GLU A 110 -11.97 3.41 2.62
CA GLU A 110 -12.93 2.32 2.84
C GLU A 110 -13.47 1.77 1.50
N LYS A 111 -13.69 2.64 0.54
CA LYS A 111 -14.13 2.27 -0.81
C LYS A 111 -13.06 1.49 -1.57
N PHE A 112 -11.80 1.89 -1.42
CA PHE A 112 -10.66 1.15 -1.96
C PHE A 112 -10.56 -0.24 -1.32
N GLU A 113 -10.55 -0.34 0.01
CA GLU A 113 -10.47 -1.61 0.72
C GLU A 113 -11.61 -2.55 0.32
N LYS A 114 -12.83 -2.04 0.18
CA LYS A 114 -13.96 -2.82 -0.33
C LYS A 114 -13.70 -3.34 -1.75
N SER A 115 -13.20 -2.51 -2.66
CA SER A 115 -12.87 -2.95 -4.02
C SER A 115 -11.82 -4.04 -4.03
N VAL A 116 -10.80 -3.96 -3.17
CA VAL A 116 -9.81 -5.02 -3.01
C VAL A 116 -10.43 -6.31 -2.46
N ILE A 117 -11.32 -6.21 -1.48
CA ILE A 117 -12.05 -7.38 -0.95
C ILE A 117 -12.87 -8.04 -2.05
N ASP A 118 -13.56 -7.27 -2.88
CA ASP A 118 -14.34 -7.77 -4.02
C ASP A 118 -13.45 -8.57 -4.99
N VAL A 119 -12.22 -8.08 -5.28
CA VAL A 119 -11.23 -8.83 -6.10
C VAL A 119 -10.93 -10.20 -5.50
N PHE A 120 -10.72 -10.27 -4.17
CA PHE A 120 -10.49 -11.55 -3.49
C PHE A 120 -11.72 -12.46 -3.49
N MET A 121 -12.91 -11.90 -3.28
CA MET A 121 -14.15 -12.68 -3.23
C MET A 121 -14.54 -13.27 -4.59
N GLU A 122 -14.30 -12.53 -5.65
CA GLU A 122 -14.61 -12.92 -7.03
C GLU A 122 -13.48 -13.71 -7.71
N ASN A 123 -12.37 -13.98 -7.01
CA ASN A 123 -11.17 -14.68 -7.54
C ASN A 123 -10.58 -14.00 -8.79
N LEU A 124 -10.56 -12.68 -8.81
CA LEU A 124 -9.99 -11.91 -9.90
C LEU A 124 -8.45 -11.91 -9.84
N ASP A 125 -7.82 -11.51 -10.93
CA ASP A 125 -6.36 -11.55 -11.09
C ASP A 125 -5.65 -10.28 -10.54
N PHE A 126 -4.32 -10.28 -10.66
CA PHE A 126 -3.48 -9.14 -10.25
C PHE A 126 -3.78 -7.86 -11.04
N THR A 127 -4.27 -7.96 -12.29
CA THR A 127 -4.66 -6.80 -13.09
C THR A 127 -5.83 -6.08 -12.44
N HIS A 128 -6.82 -6.83 -11.94
CA HIS A 128 -7.96 -6.27 -11.21
C HIS A 128 -7.54 -5.66 -9.88
N LEU A 129 -6.63 -6.32 -9.14
CA LEU A 129 -6.06 -5.76 -7.90
C LEU A 129 -5.36 -4.42 -8.18
N MET A 130 -4.51 -4.37 -9.20
CA MET A 130 -3.82 -3.14 -9.59
C MET A 130 -4.80 -2.06 -10.03
N SER A 131 -5.87 -2.39 -10.75
CA SER A 131 -6.90 -1.43 -11.17
C SER A 131 -7.60 -0.75 -9.98
N CYS A 132 -7.78 -1.44 -8.85
CA CYS A 132 -8.32 -0.83 -7.63
C CYS A 132 -7.43 0.32 -7.15
N CYS A 133 -6.13 0.23 -7.39
CA CYS A 133 -5.13 1.21 -6.94
C CYS A 133 -5.10 2.48 -7.81
N GLU A 134 -5.71 2.47 -8.99
CA GLU A 134 -5.63 3.55 -9.98
C GLU A 134 -6.02 4.94 -9.42
N LYS A 135 -6.97 4.97 -8.50
CA LYS A 135 -7.44 6.23 -7.91
C LYS A 135 -6.58 6.67 -6.72
N ILE A 136 -5.97 5.72 -6.01
CA ILE A 136 -5.18 5.97 -4.79
C ILE A 136 -3.74 6.32 -5.15
N PHE A 137 -3.14 5.58 -6.08
CA PHE A 137 -1.84 5.93 -6.63
C PHE A 137 -2.01 6.98 -7.73
N GLU A 138 -1.59 8.19 -7.46
CA GLU A 138 -1.57 9.29 -8.43
C GLU A 138 -0.35 9.19 -9.37
N THR A 139 0.40 8.11 -9.29
CA THR A 139 1.63 7.84 -10.06
C THR A 139 1.55 6.45 -10.68
N PRO A 140 2.20 6.21 -11.81
CA PRO A 140 2.32 4.88 -12.39
C PRO A 140 2.95 3.89 -11.41
N VAL A 141 2.32 2.71 -11.29
CA VAL A 141 2.79 1.60 -10.45
C VAL A 141 2.75 0.31 -11.24
N ALA A 142 3.83 -0.45 -11.22
CA ALA A 142 3.93 -1.75 -11.87
C ALA A 142 4.28 -2.85 -10.88
N LEU A 143 3.72 -4.03 -11.12
CA LEU A 143 4.12 -5.29 -10.50
C LEU A 143 4.87 -6.13 -11.53
N THR A 144 6.09 -6.54 -11.20
CA THR A 144 6.89 -7.47 -12.01
C THR A 144 7.19 -8.73 -11.20
N ASP A 145 7.36 -9.85 -11.87
CA ASP A 145 7.85 -11.09 -11.28
C ASP A 145 9.40 -11.06 -11.08
N GLU A 146 9.97 -12.16 -10.60
CA GLU A 146 11.40 -12.32 -10.38
C GLU A 146 12.23 -12.33 -11.66
N LYS A 147 11.58 -12.52 -12.82
CA LYS A 147 12.19 -12.48 -14.16
C LYS A 147 11.99 -11.14 -14.86
N PHE A 148 11.48 -10.13 -14.13
CA PHE A 148 11.13 -8.81 -14.66
C PHE A 148 10.02 -8.80 -15.71
N VAL A 149 9.19 -9.84 -15.75
CA VAL A 149 7.97 -9.83 -16.58
C VAL A 149 6.92 -8.98 -15.89
N TYR A 150 6.26 -8.10 -16.64
CA TYR A 150 5.17 -7.28 -16.10
C TYR A 150 3.93 -8.16 -15.89
N VAL A 151 3.55 -8.31 -14.63
CA VAL A 151 2.35 -9.03 -14.21
C VAL A 151 1.12 -8.15 -14.40
N ALA A 152 1.19 -6.93 -13.86
CA ALA A 152 0.12 -5.93 -13.94
C ALA A 152 0.69 -4.52 -13.73
N ALA A 153 -0.01 -3.50 -14.19
CA ALA A 153 0.39 -2.12 -13.99
C ALA A 153 -0.83 -1.17 -13.96
N VAL A 154 -0.71 -0.11 -13.16
CA VAL A 154 -1.49 1.12 -13.29
C VAL A 154 -0.65 2.10 -14.08
N ASP A 155 -1.00 2.34 -15.33
CA ASP A 155 -0.17 3.11 -16.27
C ASP A 155 -1.05 3.88 -17.28
N ARG A 156 -1.71 4.95 -16.80
CA ARG A 156 -2.64 5.73 -17.62
C ARG A 156 -2.00 6.38 -18.84
N ASP A 157 -0.77 6.83 -18.66
CA ASP A 157 -0.06 7.63 -19.68
C ASP A 157 0.92 6.79 -20.50
N GLY A 158 0.92 5.46 -20.34
CA GLY A 158 1.84 4.55 -21.02
C GLY A 158 3.29 4.72 -20.61
N TYR A 159 3.54 5.15 -19.38
CA TYR A 159 4.88 5.42 -18.88
C TYR A 159 5.80 4.20 -18.93
N PHE A 160 5.26 3.00 -18.64
CA PHE A 160 6.05 1.77 -18.66
C PHE A 160 6.20 1.17 -20.06
N VAL A 161 5.46 1.65 -21.07
CA VAL A 161 5.52 1.11 -22.45
C VAL A 161 6.94 1.15 -23.01
N PRO A 162 7.71 2.26 -22.91
CA PRO A 162 9.07 2.33 -23.46
C PRO A 162 10.07 1.37 -22.82
N PHE A 163 9.73 0.84 -21.64
CA PHE A 163 10.60 -0.05 -20.88
C PHE A 163 10.30 -1.53 -21.13
N LYS A 164 9.25 -1.84 -21.88
CA LYS A 164 8.81 -3.21 -22.17
C LYS A 164 9.39 -3.70 -23.50
N ASN A 165 9.85 -4.94 -23.47
CA ASN A 165 10.18 -5.68 -24.69
C ASN A 165 8.92 -6.35 -25.31
N SER A 166 9.08 -7.05 -26.43
CA SER A 166 8.00 -7.77 -27.11
C SER A 166 7.35 -8.91 -26.30
N GLN A 167 7.99 -9.35 -25.23
CA GLN A 167 7.52 -10.41 -24.32
C GLN A 167 6.86 -9.85 -23.05
N ASN A 168 6.52 -8.57 -23.03
CA ASN A 168 5.96 -7.87 -21.86
C ASN A 168 6.89 -7.93 -20.63
N ALA A 169 8.20 -8.11 -20.84
CA ALA A 169 9.22 -8.03 -19.78
C ALA A 169 9.96 -6.70 -19.85
N LEU A 170 10.66 -6.36 -18.78
CA LEU A 170 11.57 -5.21 -18.79
C LEU A 170 12.63 -5.42 -19.87
N ASP A 171 12.91 -4.41 -20.68
CA ASP A 171 13.93 -4.49 -21.72
C ASP A 171 15.31 -4.83 -21.14
N LEU A 172 16.06 -5.68 -21.82
CA LEU A 172 17.37 -6.15 -21.35
C LEU A 172 18.36 -5.03 -21.05
N LYS A 173 18.23 -3.89 -21.72
CA LYS A 173 19.06 -2.72 -21.43
C LYS A 173 18.88 -2.28 -19.98
N PHE A 174 17.65 -2.17 -19.50
CA PHE A 174 17.36 -1.78 -18.12
C PHE A 174 17.65 -2.90 -17.13
N VAL A 175 17.38 -4.15 -17.50
CA VAL A 175 17.74 -5.31 -16.67
C VAL A 175 19.25 -5.36 -16.44
N SER A 176 20.06 -5.09 -17.48
CA SER A 176 21.51 -5.06 -17.35
C SER A 176 22.02 -3.96 -16.41
N GLU A 177 21.38 -2.77 -16.40
CA GLU A 177 21.70 -1.72 -15.45
C GLU A 177 21.48 -2.15 -14.00
N PHE A 178 20.39 -2.90 -13.73
CA PHE A 178 20.14 -3.46 -12.41
C PHE A 178 21.15 -4.55 -12.02
N ILE A 179 21.41 -5.52 -12.91
CA ILE A 179 22.24 -6.68 -12.60
C ILE A 179 23.73 -6.29 -12.47
N CYS A 180 24.19 -5.31 -13.25
CA CYS A 180 25.56 -4.80 -13.17
C CYS A 180 25.77 -3.86 -11.96
N ASP A 181 24.71 -3.41 -11.29
CA ASP A 181 24.81 -2.67 -10.06
C ASP A 181 25.08 -3.64 -8.89
N PHE A 182 26.28 -3.57 -8.31
CA PHE A 182 26.65 -4.37 -7.13
C PHE A 182 25.72 -4.18 -5.92
N SER A 183 24.97 -3.06 -5.89
CA SER A 183 23.98 -2.82 -4.85
C SER A 183 22.70 -3.64 -5.05
N TYR A 184 22.42 -4.11 -6.26
CA TYR A 184 21.17 -4.80 -6.59
C TYR A 184 20.95 -6.08 -5.78
N GLU A 185 21.98 -6.90 -5.59
CA GLU A 185 21.89 -8.12 -4.76
C GLU A 185 21.46 -7.80 -3.31
N ASN A 186 21.82 -6.62 -2.83
CA ASN A 186 21.39 -6.17 -1.51
C ASN A 186 19.96 -5.65 -1.55
N THR A 187 19.54 -5.01 -2.65
CA THR A 187 18.17 -4.46 -2.76
C THR A 187 17.11 -5.55 -2.77
N ILE A 188 17.34 -6.69 -3.43
CA ILE A 188 16.37 -7.81 -3.47
C ILE A 188 16.12 -8.44 -2.09
N LYS A 189 16.98 -8.19 -1.10
CA LYS A 189 16.83 -8.67 0.28
C LYS A 189 16.07 -7.71 1.17
N LEU A 190 15.84 -6.47 0.72
CA LEU A 190 15.16 -5.44 1.51
C LEU A 190 13.68 -5.79 1.66
N LYS A 191 13.22 -5.79 2.90
CA LYS A 191 11.80 -6.04 3.24
C LYS A 191 10.96 -4.78 3.26
N GLY A 192 11.54 -3.61 3.51
CA GLY A 192 10.86 -2.31 3.50
C GLY A 192 10.81 -1.70 2.10
N VAL A 193 10.09 -0.57 1.99
CA VAL A 193 10.13 0.27 0.78
C VAL A 193 11.47 0.98 0.69
N TYR A 194 12.07 0.96 -0.47
CA TYR A 194 13.34 1.63 -0.75
C TYR A 194 13.26 2.47 -2.03
N SER A 195 14.18 3.42 -2.16
CA SER A 195 14.33 4.22 -3.39
C SER A 195 15.44 3.64 -4.24
N TYR A 196 15.20 3.58 -5.54
CA TYR A 196 16.18 3.20 -6.55
C TYR A 196 16.21 4.23 -7.66
N SER A 197 17.40 4.71 -8.03
CA SER A 197 17.57 5.73 -9.07
C SER A 197 18.25 5.14 -10.29
N LEU A 198 17.64 5.37 -11.44
CA LEU A 198 18.20 5.11 -12.76
C LEU A 198 18.37 6.43 -13.50
N GLU A 199 18.99 6.42 -14.68
CA GLU A 199 19.12 7.60 -15.54
C GLU A 199 17.76 8.24 -15.87
N GLN A 200 16.70 7.42 -15.98
CA GLN A 200 15.34 7.83 -16.36
C GLN A 200 14.53 8.40 -15.20
N GLY A 201 14.99 8.24 -13.96
CA GLY A 201 14.29 8.77 -12.79
C GLY A 201 14.52 7.99 -11.51
N THR A 202 13.86 8.45 -10.47
CA THR A 202 13.87 7.77 -9.16
C THR A 202 12.57 7.02 -8.96
N TYR A 203 12.68 5.80 -8.48
CA TYR A 203 11.59 4.87 -8.23
C TYR A 203 11.50 4.54 -6.76
N LEU A 204 10.28 4.38 -6.26
CA LEU A 204 10.02 3.69 -5.00
C LEU A 204 9.75 2.23 -5.33
N CYS A 205 10.48 1.35 -4.65
CA CYS A 205 10.40 -0.09 -4.87
C CYS A 205 10.03 -0.81 -3.58
N LYS A 206 9.22 -1.86 -3.71
CA LYS A 206 8.88 -2.78 -2.64
C LYS A 206 8.96 -4.20 -3.16
N ASN A 207 9.83 -5.00 -2.58
CA ASN A 207 9.95 -6.41 -2.92
C ASN A 207 8.79 -7.21 -2.34
N ILE A 208 8.36 -8.21 -3.09
CA ILE A 208 7.32 -9.18 -2.74
C ILE A 208 7.99 -10.48 -2.37
N PHE A 209 7.61 -11.03 -1.22
CA PHE A 209 8.16 -12.28 -0.72
C PHE A 209 7.03 -13.30 -0.48
N PHE A 210 7.33 -14.55 -0.81
CA PHE A 210 6.50 -15.68 -0.44
C PHE A 210 7.34 -16.71 0.28
N GLU A 211 6.97 -17.09 1.50
CA GLU A 211 7.73 -18.01 2.37
C GLU A 211 9.23 -17.63 2.49
N GLY A 212 9.52 -16.34 2.51
CA GLY A 212 10.86 -15.79 2.62
C GLY A 212 11.66 -15.74 1.30
N THR A 213 11.10 -16.24 0.20
CA THR A 213 11.68 -16.18 -1.14
C THR A 213 11.21 -14.95 -1.87
N TYR A 214 12.11 -14.23 -2.53
CA TYR A 214 11.78 -13.12 -3.43
C TYR A 214 11.03 -13.65 -4.66
N VAL A 215 9.84 -13.14 -4.93
CA VAL A 215 9.01 -13.59 -6.06
C VAL A 215 8.68 -12.46 -7.03
N GLY A 216 8.89 -11.21 -6.67
CA GLY A 216 8.60 -10.09 -7.54
C GLY A 216 8.77 -8.74 -6.86
N LYS A 217 8.38 -7.67 -7.54
CA LYS A 217 8.60 -6.31 -7.09
C LYS A 217 7.50 -5.37 -7.56
N LEU A 218 7.03 -4.52 -6.64
CA LEU A 218 6.27 -3.33 -6.96
C LEU A 218 7.23 -2.16 -7.21
N THR A 219 6.96 -1.40 -8.26
CA THR A 219 7.74 -0.23 -8.63
C THR A 219 6.79 0.93 -8.91
N ALA A 220 6.95 2.05 -8.19
CA ALA A 220 6.22 3.29 -8.42
C ALA A 220 7.17 4.40 -8.86
N LEU A 221 6.75 5.20 -9.84
CA LEU A 221 7.54 6.34 -10.29
C LEU A 221 7.53 7.45 -9.26
N SER A 222 8.70 7.93 -8.88
CA SER A 222 8.88 8.98 -7.88
C SER A 222 9.24 10.36 -8.44
N SER A 223 9.36 10.52 -9.77
CA SER A 223 9.82 11.76 -10.40
C SER A 223 8.91 12.97 -10.18
N SER A 224 7.63 12.73 -9.87
CA SER A 224 6.64 13.80 -9.65
C SER A 224 6.46 14.17 -8.17
N PHE A 225 7.13 13.47 -7.24
CA PHE A 225 6.94 13.65 -5.81
C PHE A 225 8.27 13.86 -5.10
N PRO A 226 8.37 14.86 -4.23
CA PRO A 226 9.53 14.95 -3.36
C PRO A 226 9.61 13.66 -2.53
N LEU A 227 10.73 12.97 -2.60
CA LEU A 227 11.06 11.71 -1.91
C LEU A 227 10.82 11.72 -0.38
N LYS A 228 10.48 12.88 0.17
CA LYS A 228 10.13 13.07 1.59
C LYS A 228 8.68 12.69 1.92
N ASN A 229 7.88 12.29 0.93
CA ASN A 229 6.49 11.95 1.19
C ASN A 229 6.35 10.47 1.49
N ASP A 230 6.24 10.13 2.78
CA ASP A 230 6.07 8.75 3.24
C ASP A 230 4.71 8.16 2.89
N TYR A 231 3.76 8.96 2.39
CA TYR A 231 2.45 8.51 1.91
C TYR A 231 2.55 7.40 0.85
N HIS A 232 3.35 7.60 -0.20
CA HIS A 232 3.50 6.60 -1.26
C HIS A 232 4.25 5.35 -0.78
N LYS A 233 5.13 5.48 0.21
CA LYS A 233 5.74 4.33 0.85
C LYS A 233 4.71 3.50 1.61
N ASP A 234 3.84 4.16 2.38
CA ASP A 234 2.77 3.50 3.12
C ASP A 234 1.79 2.79 2.18
N LEU A 235 1.44 3.42 1.05
CA LEU A 235 0.61 2.79 0.03
C LEU A 235 1.27 1.59 -0.64
N LEU A 236 2.58 1.67 -0.95
CA LEU A 236 3.30 0.54 -1.52
C LEU A 236 3.39 -0.64 -0.55
N GLU A 237 3.57 -0.37 0.74
CA GLU A 237 3.52 -1.42 1.77
C GLU A 237 2.15 -2.07 1.84
N LEU A 238 1.08 -1.25 1.87
CA LEU A 238 -0.29 -1.76 1.87
C LEU A 238 -0.60 -2.60 0.63
N LEU A 239 -0.21 -2.13 -0.55
CA LEU A 239 -0.41 -2.88 -1.80
C LEU A 239 0.40 -4.19 -1.81
N ALA A 240 1.64 -4.15 -1.31
CA ALA A 240 2.48 -5.34 -1.21
C ALA A 240 1.82 -6.42 -0.34
N ASP A 241 1.24 -6.05 0.80
CA ASP A 241 0.50 -6.97 1.67
C ASP A 241 -0.67 -7.65 0.93
N TYR A 242 -1.38 -6.93 0.07
CA TYR A 242 -2.44 -7.52 -0.75
C TYR A 242 -1.87 -8.43 -1.86
N VAL A 243 -0.79 -8.01 -2.51
CA VAL A 243 -0.11 -8.82 -3.53
C VAL A 243 0.42 -10.13 -2.93
N GLU A 244 1.07 -10.07 -1.75
CA GLU A 244 1.58 -11.26 -1.05
C GLU A 244 0.45 -12.22 -0.65
N LYS A 245 -0.68 -11.70 -0.13
CA LYS A 245 -1.88 -12.51 0.18
C LYS A 245 -2.44 -13.17 -1.06
N MET A 246 -2.50 -12.44 -2.16
CA MET A 246 -3.00 -12.95 -3.44
C MET A 246 -2.06 -14.00 -4.02
N TYR A 247 -0.75 -13.76 -3.99
CA TYR A 247 0.26 -14.73 -4.39
C TYR A 247 0.19 -16.01 -3.53
N ALA A 248 0.04 -15.88 -2.22
CA ALA A 248 -0.13 -17.02 -1.31
C ALA A 248 -1.36 -17.88 -1.65
N ARG A 249 -2.42 -17.26 -2.20
CA ARG A 249 -3.63 -17.96 -2.61
C ARG A 249 -3.45 -18.73 -3.92
N TYR A 250 -2.74 -18.16 -4.88
CA TYR A 250 -2.60 -18.71 -6.24
C TYR A 250 -1.31 -19.50 -6.44
N GLY A 251 -0.27 -19.26 -5.65
CA GLY A 251 1.04 -19.90 -5.77
C GLY A 251 1.92 -19.35 -6.90
N SER A 252 1.37 -18.51 -7.79
CA SER A 252 2.11 -17.87 -8.87
C SER A 252 1.45 -16.54 -9.28
N PHE A 253 2.16 -15.74 -10.10
CA PHE A 253 1.58 -14.54 -10.72
C PHE A 253 0.72 -14.85 -11.96
N ASN A 254 0.89 -16.02 -12.57
CA ASN A 254 0.12 -16.44 -13.73
C ASN A 254 -1.01 -17.37 -13.32
N GLN A 255 -2.25 -16.96 -13.52
CA GLN A 255 -3.42 -17.81 -13.24
C GLN A 255 -3.46 -19.06 -14.14
N SER A 256 -2.91 -19.00 -15.36
CA SER A 256 -2.76 -20.18 -16.23
C SER A 256 -1.83 -21.23 -15.62
N ASP A 257 -0.79 -20.80 -14.88
CA ASP A 257 0.12 -21.72 -14.19
C ASP A 257 -0.58 -22.38 -12.99
N VAL A 258 -1.45 -21.63 -12.29
CA VAL A 258 -2.25 -22.15 -11.17
C VAL A 258 -3.18 -23.29 -11.61
N SER A 259 -3.81 -23.15 -12.77
CA SER A 259 -4.68 -24.21 -13.28
C SER A 259 -3.91 -25.49 -13.62
N MET A 260 -2.72 -25.35 -14.19
CA MET A 260 -1.82 -26.48 -14.48
C MET A 260 -1.24 -27.08 -13.20
N ASP A 261 -0.83 -26.24 -12.23
CA ASP A 261 -0.31 -26.70 -10.95
C ASP A 261 -1.36 -27.45 -10.13
N GLU A 262 -2.62 -27.01 -10.15
CA GLU A 262 -3.70 -27.73 -9.49
C GLU A 262 -3.97 -29.08 -10.17
N LEU A 263 -3.95 -29.12 -11.48
CA LEU A 263 -4.05 -30.38 -12.23
C LEU A 263 -2.86 -31.31 -11.90
N HIS A 264 -1.61 -30.81 -11.92
CA HIS A 264 -0.43 -31.57 -11.53
C HIS A 264 -0.51 -32.08 -10.10
N ARG A 265 -1.00 -31.26 -9.16
CA ARG A 265 -1.18 -31.65 -7.76
C ARG A 265 -2.20 -32.76 -7.61
N VAL A 266 -3.34 -32.66 -8.29
CA VAL A 266 -4.37 -33.67 -8.30
C VAL A 266 -3.85 -34.96 -8.92
N MET A 267 -3.16 -34.89 -10.07
CA MET A 267 -2.53 -36.03 -10.72
C MET A 267 -1.49 -36.69 -9.81
N LYS A 268 -0.62 -35.89 -9.16
CA LYS A 268 0.39 -36.41 -8.23
C LYS A 268 -0.24 -37.11 -7.03
N GLN A 269 -1.31 -36.57 -6.45
CA GLN A 269 -2.05 -37.22 -5.37
C GLN A 269 -2.58 -38.60 -5.78
N CYS A 270 -3.07 -38.72 -7.01
CA CYS A 270 -3.54 -40.02 -7.52
C CYS A 270 -2.39 -41.00 -7.81
N LEU A 271 -1.27 -40.51 -8.36
CA LEU A 271 -0.08 -41.33 -8.57
C LEU A 271 0.52 -41.83 -7.25
N ASP A 272 0.40 -41.04 -6.19
CA ASP A 272 0.80 -41.41 -4.82
C ASP A 272 -0.22 -42.36 -4.13
N GLY A 273 -1.25 -42.85 -4.85
CA GLY A 273 -2.26 -43.76 -4.32
C GLY A 273 -3.25 -43.12 -3.35
N LYS A 274 -3.32 -41.80 -3.27
CA LYS A 274 -4.28 -41.05 -2.44
C LYS A 274 -5.58 -40.86 -3.19
N SER A 275 -6.72 -41.18 -2.54
CA SER A 275 -8.03 -40.92 -3.15
C SER A 275 -8.25 -39.39 -3.34
N CYS A 276 -8.55 -38.98 -4.55
CA CYS A 276 -8.90 -37.59 -4.84
C CYS A 276 -10.40 -37.52 -5.12
N PRO A 277 -11.18 -36.66 -4.41
CA PRO A 277 -12.60 -36.47 -4.69
C PRO A 277 -12.86 -36.08 -6.13
N GLU A 278 -13.90 -36.66 -6.76
CA GLU A 278 -14.25 -36.41 -8.18
C GLU A 278 -14.45 -34.90 -8.47
N LYS A 279 -15.06 -34.17 -7.54
CA LYS A 279 -15.18 -32.71 -7.64
C LYS A 279 -13.86 -31.95 -7.82
N LYS A 280 -12.76 -32.44 -7.24
CA LYS A 280 -11.45 -31.81 -7.43
C LYS A 280 -10.89 -32.01 -8.83
N TRP A 281 -11.17 -33.18 -9.42
CA TRP A 281 -10.83 -33.44 -10.81
C TRP A 281 -11.62 -32.54 -11.75
N ASP A 282 -12.93 -32.45 -11.56
CA ASP A 282 -13.81 -31.63 -12.38
C ASP A 282 -13.34 -30.17 -12.39
N VAL A 283 -13.05 -29.59 -11.22
CA VAL A 283 -12.53 -28.22 -11.11
C VAL A 283 -11.15 -28.08 -11.78
N ALA A 284 -10.24 -29.05 -11.60
CA ALA A 284 -8.91 -28.98 -12.19
C ALA A 284 -8.97 -29.07 -13.73
N PHE A 285 -9.87 -29.90 -14.29
CA PHE A 285 -10.07 -30.01 -15.73
C PHE A 285 -10.78 -28.76 -16.32
N GLU A 286 -11.79 -28.24 -15.64
CA GLU A 286 -12.46 -27.01 -16.06
C GLU A 286 -11.48 -25.83 -16.12
N ASN A 287 -10.60 -25.70 -15.11
CA ASN A 287 -9.60 -24.64 -15.03
C ASN A 287 -8.57 -24.68 -16.18
N VAL A 288 -8.26 -25.86 -16.74
CA VAL A 288 -7.39 -26.02 -17.93
C VAL A 288 -8.18 -26.08 -19.25
N GLY A 289 -9.48 -25.80 -19.21
CA GLY A 289 -10.32 -25.76 -20.41
C GLY A 289 -10.71 -27.14 -20.97
N TRP A 290 -10.50 -28.22 -20.24
CA TRP A 290 -10.93 -29.54 -20.65
C TRP A 290 -12.38 -29.76 -20.29
N LYS A 291 -13.21 -30.10 -21.27
CA LYS A 291 -14.61 -30.47 -21.06
C LYS A 291 -14.75 -31.99 -20.98
N LYS A 292 -15.55 -32.46 -20.01
CA LYS A 292 -16.02 -33.86 -20.05
C LYS A 292 -16.75 -34.06 -21.38
N GLY A 293 -16.23 -34.97 -22.22
CA GLY A 293 -16.93 -35.43 -23.42
C GLY A 293 -18.16 -36.26 -23.09
#